data_c4e2aba5bc91a82a659238614d68be9d
#
_entry.id   c4e2aba5bc91a82a659238614d68be9d
#
_cell.length_a   1.000
_cell.length_b   1.000
_cell.length_c   1.000
_cell.angle_alpha   90.00
_cell.angle_beta   90.00
_cell.angle_gamma   90.00
#
_symmetry.space_group_name_H-M   'P 1'
#
loop_
_entity.id
_entity.type
_entity.pdbx_description
1 polymer ?
#
loop_
_entity_poly.entity_id
_entity_poly.type
_entity_poly.pdbx_seq_one_letter_code
_entity_poly.pdbx_strand_id
1 'polypeptide(L)'
;GLPYPGGPNISKLAEQGDPNAFAFPRPMLHQGLEFSFSGLKTAVSVQMKKLGDENRDADIAASFQEAIVDTLVKKSVKALKQTGLKRLVIAGGVSANKRLRERLEADLTKIRAQVYYAEPALCTDNGAMIAFAGYQRLKAGQHDGLAVTTTPRWPMTELTNPSEV
;
A
#
# COMPACT_ATOMS: atom_id res chain seq x y z
N GLY A 1 -10.52 10.98 -16.24
CA GLY A 1 -11.30 12.14 -15.81
C GLY A 1 -11.65 12.19 -14.32
N LEU A 2 -11.15 11.25 -13.49
CA LEU A 2 -11.41 11.26 -12.05
C LEU A 2 -10.65 12.41 -11.35
N PRO A 3 -11.27 13.08 -10.35
CA PRO A 3 -10.63 14.16 -9.62
C PRO A 3 -9.50 13.64 -8.71
N TYR A 4 -8.62 14.55 -8.27
CA TYR A 4 -7.62 14.26 -7.27
C TYR A 4 -8.25 14.28 -5.85
N PRO A 5 -7.84 13.35 -4.94
CA PRO A 5 -6.86 12.28 -5.09
C PRO A 5 -7.43 11.06 -5.84
N GLY A 6 -6.66 10.53 -6.79
CA GLY A 6 -7.12 9.45 -7.68
C GLY A 6 -7.44 8.13 -6.97
N GLY A 7 -6.68 7.75 -5.94
CA GLY A 7 -6.83 6.47 -5.26
C GLY A 7 -8.23 6.20 -4.69
N PRO A 8 -8.79 7.07 -3.82
CA PRO A 8 -10.13 6.92 -3.29
C PRO A 8 -11.22 6.90 -4.37
N ASN A 9 -11.06 7.72 -5.41
CA ASN A 9 -12.02 7.80 -6.52
C ASN A 9 -12.01 6.52 -7.37
N ILE A 10 -10.83 5.96 -7.65
CA ILE A 10 -10.68 4.66 -8.31
C ILE A 10 -11.31 3.56 -7.47
N SER A 11 -11.04 3.55 -6.15
CA SER A 11 -11.59 2.53 -5.25
C SER A 11 -13.12 2.57 -5.19
N LYS A 12 -13.71 3.77 -5.14
CA LYS A 12 -15.17 3.96 -5.18
C LYS A 12 -15.78 3.50 -6.51
N LEU A 13 -15.13 3.82 -7.63
CA LEU A 13 -15.58 3.39 -8.95
C LEU A 13 -15.48 1.87 -9.12
N ALA A 14 -14.43 1.25 -8.56
CA ALA A 14 -14.21 -0.19 -8.59
C ALA A 14 -15.31 -1.00 -7.88
N GLU A 15 -16.04 -0.40 -6.93
CA GLU A 15 -17.17 -1.05 -6.25
C GLU A 15 -18.32 -1.39 -7.22
N GLN A 16 -18.36 -0.75 -8.39
CA GLN A 16 -19.41 -0.91 -9.39
C GLN A 16 -19.01 -1.80 -10.57
N GLY A 17 -17.74 -2.25 -10.61
CA GLY A 17 -17.18 -2.99 -11.73
C GLY A 17 -16.87 -4.45 -11.42
N ASP A 18 -16.62 -5.22 -12.47
CA ASP A 18 -16.15 -6.61 -12.35
C ASP A 18 -14.61 -6.64 -12.21
N PRO A 19 -14.05 -7.15 -11.09
CA PRO A 19 -12.62 -7.26 -10.90
C PRO A 19 -11.94 -8.26 -11.85
N ASN A 20 -12.69 -9.10 -12.55
CA ASN A 20 -12.20 -10.09 -13.50
C ASN A 20 -12.40 -9.69 -14.97
N ALA A 21 -12.97 -8.53 -15.25
CA ALA A 21 -13.26 -8.08 -16.61
C ALA A 21 -11.99 -7.93 -17.47
N PHE A 22 -10.88 -7.54 -16.86
CA PHE A 22 -9.60 -7.33 -17.56
C PHE A 22 -8.43 -8.00 -16.82
N ALA A 23 -7.64 -8.78 -17.56
CA ALA A 23 -6.46 -9.45 -17.05
C ALA A 23 -5.24 -8.50 -17.03
N PHE A 24 -5.15 -7.60 -16.06
CA PHE A 24 -3.99 -6.73 -15.91
C PHE A 24 -2.78 -7.47 -15.36
N PRO A 25 -1.54 -7.08 -15.72
CA PRO A 25 -0.32 -7.73 -15.27
C PRO A 25 -0.09 -7.58 -13.76
N ARG A 26 0.52 -8.59 -13.16
CA ARG A 26 1.03 -8.60 -11.77
C ARG A 26 2.55 -8.84 -11.82
N PRO A 27 3.33 -7.79 -12.14
CA PRO A 27 4.76 -7.96 -12.33
C PRO A 27 5.43 -8.52 -11.08
N MET A 28 6.41 -9.37 -11.26
CA MET A 28 7.21 -10.02 -10.20
C MET A 28 6.39 -10.80 -9.16
N LEU A 29 5.12 -11.13 -9.40
CA LEU A 29 4.25 -11.78 -8.42
C LEU A 29 4.86 -13.04 -7.79
N HIS A 30 5.57 -13.82 -8.57
CA HIS A 30 6.17 -15.09 -8.16
C HIS A 30 7.66 -14.98 -7.79
N GLN A 31 8.30 -13.82 -8.05
CA GLN A 31 9.73 -13.59 -7.81
C GLN A 31 9.91 -12.90 -6.44
N GLY A 32 10.91 -13.28 -5.65
CA GLY A 32 11.33 -12.60 -4.42
C GLY A 32 10.21 -12.08 -3.51
N LEU A 33 10.50 -11.04 -2.74
CA LEU A 33 9.55 -10.30 -1.91
C LEU A 33 9.37 -8.85 -2.39
N GLU A 34 10.22 -8.37 -3.29
CA GLU A 34 10.14 -7.03 -3.85
C GLU A 34 8.86 -6.84 -4.65
N PHE A 35 8.36 -5.63 -4.67
CA PHE A 35 7.20 -5.22 -5.43
C PHE A 35 7.59 -4.57 -6.75
N SER A 36 6.82 -4.82 -7.80
CA SER A 36 6.86 -4.04 -9.03
C SER A 36 5.47 -3.78 -9.53
N PHE A 37 5.22 -2.55 -9.92
CA PHE A 37 4.02 -2.11 -10.63
C PHE A 37 4.37 -1.55 -12.00
N SER A 38 5.61 -1.81 -12.46
CA SER A 38 6.08 -1.42 -13.80
C SER A 38 5.20 -2.09 -14.86
N GLY A 39 4.81 -1.30 -15.85
CA GLY A 39 3.93 -1.79 -16.92
C GLY A 39 2.43 -1.82 -16.59
N LEU A 40 2.01 -1.83 -15.32
CA LEU A 40 0.59 -1.84 -14.96
C LEU A 40 -0.13 -0.57 -15.45
N LYS A 41 0.46 0.61 -15.22
CA LYS A 41 -0.06 1.89 -15.73
C LYS A 41 -0.19 1.88 -17.26
N THR A 42 0.82 1.37 -17.96
CA THR A 42 0.81 1.27 -19.41
C THR A 42 -0.26 0.30 -19.89
N ALA A 43 -0.44 -0.86 -19.24
CA ALA A 43 -1.46 -1.83 -19.59
C ALA A 43 -2.88 -1.24 -19.47
N VAL A 44 -3.15 -0.48 -18.40
CA VAL A 44 -4.43 0.23 -18.23
C VAL A 44 -4.62 1.25 -19.34
N SER A 45 -3.61 2.08 -19.63
CA SER A 45 -3.69 3.08 -20.70
C SER A 45 -3.94 2.46 -22.08
N VAL A 46 -3.29 1.34 -22.38
CA VAL A 46 -3.52 0.60 -23.63
C VAL A 46 -4.93 0.02 -23.69
N GLN A 47 -5.42 -0.53 -22.57
CA GLN A 47 -6.78 -1.09 -22.52
C GLN A 47 -7.83 0.00 -22.68
N MET A 48 -7.68 1.16 -22.06
CA MET A 48 -8.57 2.31 -22.24
C MET A 48 -8.62 2.77 -23.71
N LYS A 49 -7.45 2.83 -24.37
CA LYS A 49 -7.38 3.19 -25.80
C LYS A 49 -8.09 2.17 -26.71
N LYS A 50 -8.03 0.87 -26.36
CA LYS A 50 -8.71 -0.19 -27.12
C LYS A 50 -10.23 -0.12 -26.99
N LEU A 51 -10.72 0.29 -25.82
CA LEU A 51 -12.17 0.43 -25.59
C LEU A 51 -12.76 1.67 -26.26
N GLY A 52 -11.95 2.69 -26.57
CA GLY A 52 -12.43 3.93 -27.17
C GLY A 52 -13.54 4.57 -26.33
N ASP A 53 -14.74 4.68 -26.91
CA ASP A 53 -15.89 5.30 -26.26
C ASP A 53 -16.76 4.31 -25.45
N GLU A 54 -16.33 3.04 -25.31
CA GLU A 54 -17.04 2.09 -24.47
C GLU A 54 -16.92 2.47 -22.99
N ASN A 55 -18.05 2.67 -22.33
CA ASN A 55 -18.07 3.02 -20.91
C ASN A 55 -17.84 1.77 -20.05
N ARG A 56 -16.58 1.39 -19.86
CA ARG A 56 -16.12 0.27 -19.02
C ARG A 56 -15.22 0.75 -17.88
N ASP A 57 -15.32 2.01 -17.49
CA ASP A 57 -14.44 2.63 -16.50
C ASP A 57 -14.50 1.94 -15.14
N ALA A 58 -15.68 1.49 -14.71
CA ALA A 58 -15.85 0.75 -13.45
C ALA A 58 -15.12 -0.61 -13.48
N ASP A 59 -15.22 -1.33 -14.60
CA ASP A 59 -14.54 -2.62 -14.78
C ASP A 59 -13.02 -2.46 -14.85
N ILE A 60 -12.55 -1.41 -15.53
CA ILE A 60 -11.12 -1.05 -15.53
C ILE A 60 -10.64 -0.76 -14.11
N ALA A 61 -11.38 0.07 -13.37
CA ALA A 61 -11.03 0.43 -12.00
C ALA A 61 -11.01 -0.79 -11.07
N ALA A 62 -12.01 -1.67 -11.19
CA ALA A 62 -12.11 -2.90 -10.39
C ALA A 62 -10.97 -3.87 -10.72
N SER A 63 -10.71 -4.15 -11.99
CA SER A 63 -9.65 -5.05 -12.43
C SER A 63 -8.25 -4.50 -12.11
N PHE A 64 -8.06 -3.18 -12.22
CA PHE A 64 -6.81 -2.50 -11.82
C PHE A 64 -6.58 -2.61 -10.32
N GLN A 65 -7.60 -2.30 -9.51
CA GLN A 65 -7.52 -2.43 -8.04
C GLN A 65 -7.19 -3.88 -7.65
N GLU A 66 -7.88 -4.87 -8.25
CA GLU A 66 -7.64 -6.28 -7.94
C GLU A 66 -6.21 -6.73 -8.32
N ALA A 67 -5.62 -6.21 -9.40
CA ALA A 67 -4.24 -6.52 -9.77
C ALA A 67 -3.23 -6.02 -8.71
N ILE A 68 -3.45 -4.84 -8.15
CA ILE A 68 -2.63 -4.29 -7.07
C ILE A 68 -2.83 -5.09 -5.78
N VAL A 69 -4.09 -5.32 -5.39
CA VAL A 69 -4.45 -6.05 -4.17
C VAL A 69 -3.88 -7.47 -4.19
N ASP A 70 -4.04 -8.19 -5.30
CA ASP A 70 -3.45 -9.52 -5.49
C ASP A 70 -1.94 -9.52 -5.26
N THR A 71 -1.23 -8.53 -5.82
CA THR A 71 0.22 -8.43 -5.68
C THR A 71 0.61 -8.19 -4.23
N LEU A 72 -0.03 -7.24 -3.56
CA LEU A 72 0.26 -6.90 -2.17
C LEU A 72 -0.05 -8.08 -1.22
N VAL A 73 -1.22 -8.69 -1.36
CA VAL A 73 -1.66 -9.79 -0.49
C VAL A 73 -0.78 -11.02 -0.65
N LYS A 74 -0.54 -11.47 -1.90
CA LYS A 74 0.26 -12.68 -2.15
C LYS A 74 1.70 -12.53 -1.69
N LYS A 75 2.30 -11.36 -1.88
CA LYS A 75 3.66 -11.06 -1.39
C LYS A 75 3.71 -11.00 0.14
N SER A 76 2.72 -10.40 0.79
CA SER A 76 2.62 -10.36 2.26
C SER A 76 2.47 -11.77 2.85
N VAL A 77 1.61 -12.60 2.27
CA VAL A 77 1.46 -14.01 2.67
C VAL A 77 2.76 -14.78 2.46
N LYS A 78 3.46 -14.56 1.33
CA LYS A 78 4.76 -15.18 1.05
C LYS A 78 5.80 -14.77 2.09
N ALA A 79 5.88 -13.48 2.43
CA ALA A 79 6.80 -12.97 3.45
C ALA A 79 6.56 -13.61 4.82
N LEU A 80 5.31 -13.68 5.27
CA LEU A 80 4.95 -14.31 6.53
C LEU A 80 5.32 -15.81 6.55
N LYS A 81 5.11 -16.52 5.45
CA LYS A 81 5.51 -17.94 5.34
C LYS A 81 7.02 -18.11 5.39
N GLN A 82 7.78 -17.25 4.74
CA GLN A 82 9.25 -17.33 4.73
C GLN A 82 9.89 -16.97 6.07
N THR A 83 9.32 -15.98 6.77
CA THR A 83 9.84 -15.52 8.07
C THR A 83 9.30 -16.31 9.26
N GLY A 84 8.25 -17.10 9.09
CA GLY A 84 7.56 -17.79 10.19
C GLY A 84 6.71 -16.85 11.07
N LEU A 85 6.69 -15.55 10.78
CA LEU A 85 5.94 -14.56 11.55
C LEU A 85 4.43 -14.72 11.37
N LYS A 86 3.67 -14.36 12.40
CA LYS A 86 2.20 -14.47 12.43
C LYS A 86 1.49 -13.11 12.56
N ARG A 87 2.22 -12.03 12.56
CA ARG A 87 1.68 -10.66 12.68
C ARG A 87 2.16 -9.82 11.51
N LEU A 88 1.22 -9.17 10.83
CA LEU A 88 1.47 -8.25 9.72
C LEU A 88 0.94 -6.87 10.12
N VAL A 89 1.75 -5.85 9.99
CA VAL A 89 1.33 -4.45 10.15
C VAL A 89 1.28 -3.80 8.77
N ILE A 90 0.15 -3.19 8.44
CA ILE A 90 -0.05 -2.43 7.20
C ILE A 90 -0.24 -0.95 7.55
N ALA A 91 0.57 -0.09 6.95
CA ALA A 91 0.56 1.35 7.14
C ALA A 91 0.62 2.10 5.80
N GLY A 92 0.46 3.42 5.85
CA GLY A 92 0.47 4.30 4.68
C GLY A 92 -0.89 4.39 3.98
N GLY A 93 -1.02 5.31 3.04
CA GLY A 93 -2.32 5.66 2.42
C GLY A 93 -3.05 4.50 1.74
N VAL A 94 -2.33 3.56 1.13
CA VAL A 94 -2.93 2.37 0.49
C VAL A 94 -3.58 1.44 1.52
N SER A 95 -3.15 1.46 2.78
CA SER A 95 -3.74 0.64 3.85
C SER A 95 -5.20 1.03 4.19
N ALA A 96 -5.68 2.17 3.73
CA ALA A 96 -7.09 2.58 3.85
C ALA A 96 -8.01 1.86 2.85
N ASN A 97 -7.46 1.21 1.83
CA ASN A 97 -8.23 0.53 0.80
C ASN A 97 -9.01 -0.66 1.38
N LYS A 98 -10.35 -0.63 1.28
CA LYS A 98 -11.23 -1.67 1.81
C LYS A 98 -10.92 -3.05 1.23
N ARG A 99 -10.79 -3.14 -0.09
CA ARG A 99 -10.54 -4.40 -0.79
C ARG A 99 -9.24 -5.06 -0.34
N LEU A 100 -8.20 -4.27 -0.10
CA LEU A 100 -6.93 -4.76 0.43
C LEU A 100 -7.11 -5.35 1.83
N ARG A 101 -7.84 -4.66 2.72
CA ARG A 101 -8.12 -5.13 4.08
C ARG A 101 -8.88 -6.45 4.07
N GLU A 102 -9.99 -6.53 3.34
CA GLU A 102 -10.80 -7.74 3.20
C GLU A 102 -9.98 -8.95 2.73
N ARG A 103 -9.17 -8.73 1.68
CA ARG A 103 -8.34 -9.80 1.11
C ARG A 103 -7.22 -10.23 2.06
N LEU A 104 -6.57 -9.30 2.76
CA LEU A 104 -5.56 -9.63 3.76
C LEU A 104 -6.17 -10.42 4.92
N GLU A 105 -7.28 -10.00 5.47
CA GLU A 105 -7.98 -10.72 6.56
C GLU A 105 -8.33 -12.14 6.15
N ALA A 106 -8.95 -12.31 4.97
CA ALA A 106 -9.33 -13.60 4.45
C ALA A 106 -8.13 -14.55 4.22
N ASP A 107 -7.04 -14.04 3.63
CA ASP A 107 -5.90 -14.88 3.28
C ASP A 107 -4.95 -15.14 4.47
N LEU A 108 -4.83 -14.19 5.41
CA LEU A 108 -4.05 -14.38 6.62
C LEU A 108 -4.72 -15.36 7.60
N THR A 109 -6.05 -15.34 7.70
CA THR A 109 -6.81 -16.32 8.49
C THR A 109 -6.49 -17.77 8.07
N LYS A 110 -6.36 -18.04 6.77
CA LYS A 110 -6.01 -19.38 6.24
C LYS A 110 -4.65 -19.89 6.72
N ILE A 111 -3.72 -18.98 7.04
CA ILE A 111 -2.37 -19.31 7.53
C ILE A 111 -2.20 -19.07 9.03
N ARG A 112 -3.29 -18.82 9.75
CA ARG A 112 -3.32 -18.51 11.19
C ARG A 112 -2.41 -17.32 11.53
N ALA A 113 -2.45 -16.27 10.71
CA ALA A 113 -1.77 -15.00 10.94
C ALA A 113 -2.79 -13.88 11.13
N GLN A 114 -2.35 -12.79 11.75
CA GLN A 114 -3.17 -11.61 12.05
C GLN A 114 -2.62 -10.38 11.32
N VAL A 115 -3.52 -9.49 10.90
CA VAL A 115 -3.16 -8.20 10.32
C VAL A 115 -3.61 -7.07 11.25
N TYR A 116 -2.79 -6.03 11.32
CA TYR A 116 -3.01 -4.83 12.12
C TYR A 116 -2.95 -3.61 11.21
N TYR A 117 -3.88 -2.69 11.41
CA TYR A 117 -3.98 -1.45 10.64
C TYR A 117 -4.03 -0.25 11.58
N ALA A 118 -3.55 0.87 11.10
CA ALA A 118 -3.92 2.16 11.68
C ALA A 118 -5.41 2.47 11.39
N GLU A 119 -6.01 3.32 12.21
CA GLU A 119 -7.32 3.89 11.91
C GLU A 119 -7.28 4.59 10.53
N PRO A 120 -8.37 4.54 9.73
CA PRO A 120 -8.37 5.12 8.39
C PRO A 120 -7.93 6.58 8.34
N ALA A 121 -8.32 7.39 9.34
CA ALA A 121 -7.92 8.79 9.46
C ALA A 121 -6.40 8.99 9.69
N LEU A 122 -5.70 7.96 10.19
CA LEU A 122 -4.27 8.00 10.48
C LEU A 122 -3.43 7.26 9.41
N CYS A 123 -4.06 6.73 8.36
CA CYS A 123 -3.35 6.02 7.30
C CYS A 123 -2.60 6.94 6.33
N THR A 124 -3.06 8.18 6.17
CA THR A 124 -2.37 9.20 5.35
C THR A 124 -1.45 10.06 6.22
N ASP A 125 -0.58 10.83 5.58
CA ASP A 125 0.35 11.74 6.26
C ASP A 125 -0.42 12.66 7.22
N ASN A 126 0.04 12.71 8.46
CA ASN A 126 -0.57 13.55 9.49
C ASN A 126 0.46 13.96 10.55
N GLY A 127 0.19 15.09 11.22
CA GLY A 127 1.10 15.64 12.24
C GLY A 127 1.26 14.76 13.46
N ALA A 128 0.24 13.95 13.81
CA ALA A 128 0.29 13.10 15.01
C ALA A 128 1.35 12.00 14.91
N MET A 129 1.52 11.39 13.72
CA MET A 129 2.55 10.36 13.51
C MET A 129 3.96 10.92 13.66
N ILE A 130 4.21 12.14 13.17
CA ILE A 130 5.51 12.80 13.28
C ILE A 130 5.76 13.26 14.72
N ALA A 131 4.76 13.84 15.36
CA ALA A 131 4.85 14.22 16.77
C ALA A 131 5.13 13.01 17.68
N PHE A 132 4.50 11.87 17.43
CA PHE A 132 4.74 10.64 18.17
C PHE A 132 6.15 10.09 17.94
N ALA A 133 6.62 10.07 16.70
CA ALA A 133 7.99 9.66 16.38
C ALA A 133 9.03 10.58 17.05
N GLY A 134 8.81 11.90 17.00
CA GLY A 134 9.64 12.89 17.68
C GLY A 134 9.64 12.71 19.21
N TYR A 135 8.48 12.47 19.81
CA TYR A 135 8.36 12.18 21.24
C TYR A 135 9.18 10.95 21.66
N GLN A 136 9.10 9.85 20.91
CA GLN A 136 9.86 8.64 21.22
C GLN A 136 11.38 8.88 21.15
N ARG A 137 11.84 9.64 20.15
CA ARG A 137 13.25 10.01 20.00
C ARG A 137 13.71 10.95 21.12
N LEU A 138 12.93 11.98 21.43
CA LEU A 138 13.22 12.89 22.54
C LEU A 138 13.30 12.15 23.89
N LYS A 139 12.36 11.22 24.14
CA LYS A 139 12.37 10.38 25.34
C LYS A 139 13.61 9.48 25.43
N ALA A 140 14.16 9.06 24.30
CA ALA A 140 15.41 8.30 24.22
C ALA A 140 16.67 9.19 24.29
N GLY A 141 16.53 10.51 24.51
CA GLY A 141 17.65 11.44 24.61
C GLY A 141 18.14 12.02 23.28
N GLN A 142 17.49 11.67 22.16
CA GLN A 142 17.83 12.24 20.86
C GLN A 142 17.25 13.64 20.70
N HIS A 143 18.10 14.63 20.52
CA HIS A 143 17.71 16.01 20.23
C HIS A 143 18.76 16.69 19.35
N ASP A 144 18.33 17.59 18.51
CA ASP A 144 19.20 18.42 17.70
C ASP A 144 19.30 19.83 18.28
N GLY A 145 20.34 20.56 17.91
CA GLY A 145 20.46 21.98 18.18
C GLY A 145 19.53 22.81 17.29
N LEU A 146 19.57 24.13 17.43
CA LEU A 146 18.73 25.04 16.63
C LEU A 146 19.15 25.12 15.15
N ALA A 147 20.36 24.69 14.82
CA ALA A 147 20.86 24.64 13.43
C ALA A 147 20.48 23.29 12.79
N VAL A 148 19.20 23.14 12.40
CA VAL A 148 18.71 21.93 11.72
C VAL A 148 18.82 22.08 10.21
N THR A 149 19.18 20.97 9.55
CA THR A 149 19.13 20.85 8.09
C THR A 149 18.02 19.90 7.69
N THR A 150 17.39 20.15 6.53
CA THR A 150 16.35 19.26 6.02
C THR A 150 16.94 18.28 5.00
N THR A 151 16.58 17.02 5.11
CA THR A 151 17.00 15.96 4.18
C THR A 151 15.77 15.34 3.52
N PRO A 152 15.39 15.80 2.30
CA PRO A 152 14.13 15.37 1.66
C PRO A 152 14.05 13.88 1.33
N ARG A 153 15.19 13.20 1.20
CA ARG A 153 15.31 11.76 0.92
C ARG A 153 16.28 11.13 1.90
N TRP A 154 15.86 11.05 3.15
CA TRP A 154 16.66 10.42 4.18
C TRP A 154 16.48 8.90 4.14
N PRO A 155 17.54 8.11 3.87
CA PRO A 155 17.46 6.65 3.90
C PRO A 155 17.12 6.14 5.31
N MET A 156 16.18 5.20 5.42
CA MET A 156 15.82 4.62 6.71
C MET A 156 17.00 3.88 7.38
N THR A 157 17.95 3.40 6.60
CA THR A 157 19.18 2.74 7.10
C THR A 157 20.15 3.68 7.80
N GLU A 158 19.99 4.99 7.65
CA GLU A 158 20.80 6.01 8.32
C GLU A 158 20.15 6.53 9.61
N LEU A 159 18.94 6.05 9.93
CA LEU A 159 18.26 6.41 11.17
C LEU A 159 18.83 5.60 12.34
N THR A 160 19.31 6.31 13.36
CA THR A 160 19.74 5.68 14.61
C THR A 160 18.53 5.08 15.32
N ASN A 161 18.65 3.84 15.78
CA ASN A 161 17.63 3.20 16.58
C ASN A 161 17.50 3.93 17.94
N PRO A 162 16.32 4.40 18.35
CA PRO A 162 16.12 5.07 19.62
C PRO A 162 16.55 4.27 20.85
N SER A 163 16.61 2.93 20.76
CA SER A 163 17.09 2.08 21.86
C SER A 163 18.61 1.91 21.91
N GLU A 164 19.35 2.50 20.99
CA GLU A 164 20.82 2.43 20.91
C GLU A 164 21.51 3.76 21.26
N VAL A 165 20.75 4.71 21.80
CA VAL A 165 21.23 6.06 22.19
C VAL A 165 21.38 6.18 23.70
#